data_2abbe621c09a93f317cfe0569db608ef
#
_entry.id   2abbe621c09a93f317cfe0569db608ef
#
_cell.length_a   1.000
_cell.length_b   1.000
_cell.length_c   1.000
_cell.angle_alpha   90.00
_cell.angle_beta   90.00
_cell.angle_gamma   90.00
#
_symmetry.space_group_name_H-M   'P 1'
#
loop_
_entity.id
_entity.type
_entity.pdbx_description
1 polymer ?
#
loop_
_entity_poly.entity_id
_entity_poly.type
_entity_poly.pdbx_seq_one_letter_code
_entity_poly.pdbx_strand_id
1 'polypeptide(L)'
;MKTICLYFEIHQITHLKRYRFFDIGTDHYYYDDYENDRSINEIAERSYMPALNALQEMIEKNGKYFKVAFSLSGVGMEQLELHAPQVLEKLQQLNNTGCVEFLAEPYSHGLASLVNEASFKDEVMRQCTKIEEYFGKKPTVLRNSSLIYSDDIGNDVANMGFIGMLTEGAKHVLGWKSPHYVYHCALNPKLKLLLRDVNLSDDISLRFSNSDWDGYPLFADNYMNRIAAFPEEEQVINIFMELSALGIAQPLSSNILEFMKALPQCAKDRGITFSTPSEICKKIKSVGEVNVPDTLSWVDEERDVSSWLGNPMQREAFNKLYSVADRVRIANDPRINQDWDYLQASNNFRFMTTKPSNVGLDRGIYSSPFDAFTNYMNILGDFITRVNDLYPADVDNDQLEGLLTTIKNQDEELEMKDKEIVRLQAKIEKIEKEAEKHHGEKPAKAAPAKKAAKPAAKKAPAKKTTKAEPTEEKKD
;
A
#
# COMPACT_ATOMS: atom_id res chain seq x y z
N MET A 1 6.87 -5.46 28.25
CA MET A 1 7.97 -5.52 27.26
C MET A 1 7.58 -4.69 26.06
N LYS A 2 8.41 -3.71 25.69
CA LYS A 2 8.13 -2.79 24.57
C LYS A 2 8.52 -3.40 23.21
N THR A 3 7.80 -3.04 22.17
CA THR A 3 8.12 -3.40 20.79
C THR A 3 8.08 -2.18 19.89
N ILE A 4 9.05 -2.04 19.02
CA ILE A 4 9.11 -1.00 17.99
C ILE A 4 8.49 -1.56 16.71
N CYS A 5 7.58 -0.82 16.12
CA CYS A 5 7.07 -1.00 14.77
C CYS A 5 7.77 0.02 13.87
N LEU A 6 8.77 -0.45 13.12
CA LEU A 6 9.48 0.39 12.17
C LEU A 6 8.89 0.19 10.79
N TYR A 7 8.47 1.29 10.14
CA TYR A 7 7.83 1.28 8.85
C TYR A 7 8.36 2.37 7.94
N PHE A 8 8.55 2.03 6.67
CA PHE A 8 8.96 2.93 5.60
C PHE A 8 7.99 2.92 4.43
N GLU A 9 7.66 4.09 3.95
CA GLU A 9 6.92 4.30 2.71
C GLU A 9 7.87 4.46 1.54
N ILE A 10 7.52 3.87 0.41
CA ILE A 10 8.18 4.04 -0.89
C ILE A 10 7.11 4.46 -1.90
N HIS A 11 7.17 5.72 -2.28
CA HIS A 11 6.28 6.28 -3.30
C HIS A 11 7.06 7.26 -4.18
N GLN A 12 6.82 7.19 -5.49
CA GLN A 12 7.28 8.17 -6.47
C GLN A 12 6.16 8.43 -7.45
N ILE A 13 5.97 9.68 -7.75
CA ILE A 13 4.95 10.12 -8.72
C ILE A 13 5.46 9.95 -10.14
N THR A 14 4.52 9.95 -11.09
CA THR A 14 4.82 10.20 -12.49
C THR A 14 4.75 11.71 -12.74
N HIS A 15 5.88 12.32 -13.07
CA HIS A 15 5.97 13.76 -13.32
C HIS A 15 5.23 14.16 -14.60
N LEU A 16 4.39 15.18 -14.47
CA LEU A 16 3.66 15.75 -15.59
C LEU A 16 4.54 16.77 -16.33
N LYS A 17 4.52 16.75 -17.66
CA LYS A 17 5.21 17.76 -18.48
C LYS A 17 4.45 19.09 -18.49
N ARG A 18 5.09 20.13 -19.02
CA ARG A 18 4.41 21.39 -19.35
C ARG A 18 3.38 21.13 -20.44
N TYR A 19 2.11 21.40 -20.14
CA TYR A 19 0.96 21.16 -21.01
C TYR A 19 0.14 22.45 -21.16
N ARG A 20 0.03 22.95 -22.39
CA ARG A 20 -0.60 24.25 -22.65
C ARG A 20 -2.04 24.07 -23.11
N PHE A 21 -2.82 25.11 -23.02
CA PHE A 21 -4.19 25.13 -23.52
C PHE A 21 -4.30 24.69 -25.00
N PHE A 22 -3.33 25.05 -25.86
CA PHE A 22 -3.33 24.68 -27.28
C PHE A 22 -2.92 23.22 -27.54
N ASP A 23 -2.45 22.52 -26.56
CA ASP A 23 -2.10 21.09 -26.66
C ASP A 23 -3.35 20.19 -26.47
N ILE A 24 -4.45 20.75 -25.91
CA ILE A 24 -5.73 20.05 -25.70
C ILE A 24 -6.29 19.57 -27.04
N GLY A 25 -6.63 18.27 -27.11
CA GLY A 25 -7.19 17.63 -28.33
C GLY A 25 -6.16 17.29 -29.40
N THR A 26 -4.88 17.61 -29.19
CA THR A 26 -3.81 17.36 -30.16
C THR A 26 -2.65 16.54 -29.61
N ASP A 27 -2.41 16.61 -28.31
CA ASP A 27 -1.36 15.87 -27.62
C ASP A 27 -1.97 15.16 -26.40
N HIS A 28 -1.99 13.83 -26.42
CA HIS A 28 -2.57 12.99 -25.38
C HIS A 28 -1.51 12.32 -24.49
N TYR A 29 -0.27 12.81 -24.55
CA TYR A 29 0.81 12.35 -23.70
C TYR A 29 1.18 13.42 -22.68
N TYR A 30 1.03 13.13 -21.39
CA TYR A 30 1.07 14.13 -20.32
C TYR A 30 2.37 14.14 -19.52
N TYR A 31 3.30 13.23 -19.78
CA TYR A 31 4.40 12.89 -18.88
C TYR A 31 5.75 13.48 -19.32
N ASP A 32 6.59 13.75 -18.32
CA ASP A 32 7.99 14.15 -18.51
C ASP A 32 8.90 12.94 -18.26
N ASP A 33 9.18 12.19 -19.34
CA ASP A 33 9.98 10.96 -19.25
C ASP A 33 11.40 11.22 -18.76
N TYR A 34 11.98 12.37 -19.14
CA TYR A 34 13.33 12.74 -18.70
C TYR A 34 13.37 12.98 -17.20
N GLU A 35 12.39 13.71 -16.67
CA GLU A 35 12.32 14.00 -15.24
C GLU A 35 11.96 12.73 -14.43
N ASN A 36 11.11 11.86 -14.97
CA ASN A 36 10.80 10.57 -14.35
C ASN A 36 12.05 9.71 -14.24
N ASP A 37 12.79 9.52 -15.34
CA ASP A 37 14.03 8.75 -15.32
C ASP A 37 15.07 9.34 -14.35
N ARG A 38 15.29 10.67 -14.44
CA ARG A 38 16.25 11.38 -13.61
C ARG A 38 15.93 11.26 -12.11
N SER A 39 14.68 11.55 -11.72
CA SER A 39 14.28 11.61 -10.32
C SER A 39 14.30 10.23 -9.66
N ILE A 40 13.85 9.18 -10.39
CA ILE A 40 13.85 7.81 -9.89
C ILE A 40 15.28 7.29 -9.72
N ASN A 41 16.15 7.51 -10.69
CA ASN A 41 17.56 7.11 -10.58
C ASN A 41 18.28 7.87 -9.47
N GLU A 42 18.05 9.18 -9.33
CA GLU A 42 18.65 9.97 -8.26
C GLU A 42 18.22 9.48 -6.87
N ILE A 43 16.93 9.24 -6.64
CA ILE A 43 16.45 8.77 -5.33
C ILE A 43 16.89 7.32 -5.06
N ALA A 44 16.93 6.47 -6.09
CA ALA A 44 17.44 5.10 -5.96
C ALA A 44 18.89 5.09 -5.51
N GLU A 45 19.74 5.94 -6.12
CA GLU A 45 21.18 6.01 -5.81
C GLU A 45 21.43 6.67 -4.44
N ARG A 46 20.78 7.79 -4.15
CA ARG A 46 21.09 8.62 -2.99
C ARG A 46 20.38 8.17 -1.72
N SER A 47 19.27 7.43 -1.81
CA SER A 47 18.44 7.04 -0.68
C SER A 47 18.12 5.55 -0.66
N TYR A 48 17.36 5.06 -1.65
CA TYR A 48 16.76 3.73 -1.54
C TYR A 48 17.80 2.62 -1.44
N MET A 49 18.78 2.57 -2.34
CA MET A 49 19.80 1.52 -2.31
C MET A 49 20.69 1.58 -1.07
N PRO A 50 21.22 2.76 -0.64
CA PRO A 50 21.95 2.86 0.62
C PRO A 50 21.12 2.44 1.84
N ALA A 51 19.86 2.88 1.95
CA ALA A 51 18.98 2.55 3.06
C ALA A 51 18.65 1.04 3.11
N LEU A 52 18.26 0.45 1.95
CA LEU A 52 17.94 -0.97 1.86
C LEU A 52 19.18 -1.87 2.13
N ASN A 53 20.38 -1.43 1.71
CA ASN A 53 21.61 -2.13 2.07
C ASN A 53 21.87 -2.09 3.58
N ALA A 54 21.67 -0.93 4.22
CA ALA A 54 21.82 -0.81 5.67
C ALA A 54 20.78 -1.69 6.41
N LEU A 55 19.54 -1.73 5.95
CA LEU A 55 18.49 -2.59 6.51
C LEU A 55 18.82 -4.08 6.32
N GLN A 56 19.42 -4.47 5.20
CA GLN A 56 19.88 -5.84 4.99
C GLN A 56 20.98 -6.21 6.00
N GLU A 57 22.01 -5.36 6.17
CA GLU A 57 23.04 -5.56 7.18
C GLU A 57 22.45 -5.71 8.59
N MET A 58 21.45 -4.90 8.92
CA MET A 58 20.74 -4.97 10.20
C MET A 58 20.02 -6.31 10.38
N ILE A 59 19.34 -6.81 9.34
CA ILE A 59 18.66 -8.12 9.34
C ILE A 59 19.69 -9.25 9.43
N GLU A 60 20.75 -9.22 8.63
CA GLU A 60 21.80 -10.25 8.65
C GLU A 60 22.46 -10.38 10.03
N LYS A 61 22.75 -9.24 10.67
CA LYS A 61 23.37 -9.20 12.01
C LYS A 61 22.44 -9.65 13.13
N ASN A 62 21.13 -9.36 13.03
CA ASN A 62 20.19 -9.52 14.13
C ASN A 62 19.15 -10.65 13.88
N GLY A 63 19.06 -11.18 12.67
CA GLY A 63 18.08 -12.19 12.29
C GLY A 63 16.65 -11.77 12.60
N LYS A 64 15.81 -12.70 13.02
CA LYS A 64 14.40 -12.47 13.34
C LYS A 64 14.13 -11.52 14.51
N TYR A 65 15.16 -11.05 15.18
CA TYR A 65 15.01 -10.03 16.22
C TYR A 65 14.70 -8.66 15.63
N PHE A 66 15.31 -8.30 14.49
CA PHE A 66 15.04 -7.07 13.79
C PHE A 66 14.04 -7.30 12.66
N LYS A 67 12.97 -6.52 12.68
CA LYS A 67 11.89 -6.59 11.68
C LYS A 67 11.50 -5.19 11.23
N VAL A 68 11.06 -5.08 9.99
CA VAL A 68 10.67 -3.82 9.35
C VAL A 68 9.47 -4.03 8.43
N ALA A 69 8.70 -3.00 8.22
CA ALA A 69 7.60 -3.02 7.25
C ALA A 69 7.78 -1.93 6.19
N PHE A 70 7.23 -2.21 5.00
CA PHE A 70 7.19 -1.27 3.88
C PHE A 70 5.78 -1.18 3.31
N SER A 71 5.44 -0.05 2.70
CA SER A 71 4.42 0.01 1.66
C SER A 71 5.01 0.58 0.38
N LEU A 72 4.47 0.15 -0.75
CA LEU A 72 4.82 0.62 -2.07
C LEU A 72 3.53 0.91 -2.84
N SER A 73 3.38 2.13 -3.32
CA SER A 73 2.28 2.45 -4.23
C SER A 73 2.45 1.72 -5.57
N GLY A 74 1.34 1.39 -6.22
CA GLY A 74 1.36 0.75 -7.54
C GLY A 74 2.11 1.59 -8.57
N VAL A 75 1.80 2.89 -8.64
CA VAL A 75 2.51 3.86 -9.50
C VAL A 75 4.00 3.93 -9.16
N GLY A 76 4.36 3.96 -7.87
CA GLY A 76 5.76 3.93 -7.45
C GLY A 76 6.48 2.65 -7.88
N MET A 77 5.80 1.50 -7.81
CA MET A 77 6.36 0.23 -8.30
C MET A 77 6.58 0.28 -9.82
N GLU A 78 5.64 0.81 -10.60
CA GLU A 78 5.80 0.97 -12.06
C GLU A 78 7.00 1.85 -12.41
N GLN A 79 7.19 2.95 -11.70
CA GLN A 79 8.35 3.81 -11.88
C GLN A 79 9.67 3.07 -11.56
N LEU A 80 9.70 2.28 -10.48
CA LEU A 80 10.85 1.46 -10.12
C LEU A 80 11.10 0.34 -11.14
N GLU A 81 10.06 -0.33 -11.64
CA GLU A 81 10.18 -1.35 -12.69
C GLU A 81 10.86 -0.80 -13.93
N LEU A 82 10.49 0.42 -14.33
CA LEU A 82 10.96 1.03 -15.56
C LEU A 82 12.37 1.63 -15.42
N HIS A 83 12.65 2.34 -14.34
CA HIS A 83 13.84 3.17 -14.22
C HIS A 83 14.88 2.66 -13.20
N ALA A 84 14.46 1.91 -12.17
CA ALA A 84 15.36 1.43 -11.12
C ALA A 84 14.99 0.02 -10.60
N PRO A 85 14.95 -1.01 -11.48
CA PRO A 85 14.52 -2.36 -11.10
C PRO A 85 15.35 -3.00 -9.98
N GLN A 86 16.61 -2.59 -9.81
CA GLN A 86 17.49 -3.04 -8.74
C GLN A 86 16.93 -2.76 -7.33
N VAL A 87 16.07 -1.74 -7.18
CA VAL A 87 15.41 -1.44 -5.89
C VAL A 87 14.38 -2.53 -5.57
N LEU A 88 13.56 -2.94 -6.56
CA LEU A 88 12.58 -4.02 -6.39
C LEU A 88 13.26 -5.37 -6.13
N GLU A 89 14.34 -5.67 -6.87
CA GLU A 89 15.15 -6.87 -6.62
C GLU A 89 15.70 -6.89 -5.18
N LYS A 90 16.15 -5.74 -4.68
CA LYS A 90 16.64 -5.61 -3.31
C LYS A 90 15.53 -5.84 -2.29
N LEU A 91 14.34 -5.29 -2.52
CA LEU A 91 13.17 -5.52 -1.66
C LEU A 91 12.74 -6.99 -1.67
N GLN A 92 12.81 -7.70 -2.81
CA GLN A 92 12.58 -9.15 -2.88
C GLN A 92 13.61 -9.94 -2.06
N GLN A 93 14.90 -9.56 -2.14
CA GLN A 93 15.94 -10.18 -1.30
C GLN A 93 15.64 -10.00 0.20
N LEU A 94 15.23 -8.80 0.61
CA LEU A 94 14.83 -8.52 1.98
C LEU A 94 13.58 -9.33 2.39
N ASN A 95 12.58 -9.45 1.51
CA ASN A 95 11.39 -10.28 1.75
C ASN A 95 11.73 -11.73 2.04
N ASN A 96 12.70 -12.30 1.30
CA ASN A 96 13.13 -13.69 1.44
C ASN A 96 13.77 -13.99 2.81
N THR A 97 14.18 -12.98 3.56
CA THR A 97 14.70 -13.16 4.94
C THR A 97 13.59 -13.54 5.93
N GLY A 98 12.32 -13.27 5.61
CA GLY A 98 11.18 -13.43 6.51
C GLY A 98 11.13 -12.43 7.66
N CYS A 99 11.92 -11.34 7.58
CA CYS A 99 11.95 -10.23 8.56
C CYS A 99 11.21 -8.98 8.08
N VAL A 100 10.61 -9.03 6.89
CA VAL A 100 9.95 -7.90 6.24
C VAL A 100 8.46 -8.19 6.06
N GLU A 101 7.64 -7.16 6.23
CA GLU A 101 6.21 -7.16 5.90
C GLU A 101 5.91 -6.05 4.91
N PHE A 102 5.15 -6.37 3.85
CA PHE A 102 4.61 -5.38 2.93
C PHE A 102 3.15 -5.10 3.25
N LEU A 103 2.79 -3.81 3.24
CA LEU A 103 1.47 -3.31 3.59
C LEU A 103 0.68 -2.95 2.33
N ALA A 104 -0.66 -2.95 2.47
CA ALA A 104 -1.54 -2.36 1.47
C ALA A 104 -1.51 -0.84 1.52
N GLU A 105 -1.66 -0.22 0.35
CA GLU A 105 -1.94 1.22 0.21
C GLU A 105 -2.72 1.49 -1.09
N PRO A 106 -3.25 2.71 -1.31
CA PRO A 106 -3.86 3.06 -2.60
C PRO A 106 -2.85 2.97 -3.74
N TYR A 107 -3.26 2.42 -4.88
CA TYR A 107 -2.40 2.17 -6.04
C TYR A 107 -1.72 3.43 -6.57
N SER A 108 -2.52 4.48 -6.74
CA SER A 108 -2.06 5.79 -7.24
C SER A 108 -1.40 6.67 -6.16
N HIS A 109 -1.39 6.26 -4.89
CA HIS A 109 -1.12 7.14 -3.75
C HIS A 109 -2.03 8.37 -3.75
N GLY A 110 -3.25 8.19 -4.21
CA GLY A 110 -4.25 9.24 -4.40
C GLY A 110 -5.11 9.50 -3.17
N LEU A 111 -6.18 10.26 -3.39
CA LEU A 111 -7.13 10.69 -2.36
C LEU A 111 -8.50 9.98 -2.51
N ALA A 112 -8.54 8.80 -3.13
CA ALA A 112 -9.76 8.06 -3.39
C ALA A 112 -10.58 7.76 -2.13
N SER A 113 -9.91 7.60 -0.97
CA SER A 113 -10.56 7.44 0.34
C SER A 113 -11.43 8.63 0.78
N LEU A 114 -11.25 9.80 0.16
CA LEU A 114 -12.05 11.01 0.40
C LEU A 114 -13.20 11.17 -0.60
N VAL A 115 -13.34 10.26 -1.57
CA VAL A 115 -14.36 10.30 -2.62
C VAL A 115 -15.51 9.36 -2.29
N ASN A 116 -15.24 8.06 -2.33
CA ASN A 116 -16.19 7.01 -2.00
C ASN A 116 -15.49 5.66 -1.75
N GLU A 117 -16.21 4.75 -1.10
CA GLU A 117 -15.73 3.41 -0.75
C GLU A 117 -15.31 2.60 -1.99
N ALA A 118 -16.06 2.66 -3.09
CA ALA A 118 -15.79 1.85 -4.28
C ALA A 118 -14.45 2.22 -4.92
N SER A 119 -14.20 3.52 -5.17
CA SER A 119 -12.93 3.99 -5.72
C SER A 119 -11.74 3.67 -4.80
N PHE A 120 -11.94 3.82 -3.50
CA PHE A 120 -10.89 3.50 -2.52
C PHE A 120 -10.59 1.99 -2.49
N LYS A 121 -11.61 1.15 -2.51
CA LYS A 121 -11.47 -0.32 -2.56
C LYS A 121 -10.74 -0.78 -3.81
N ASP A 122 -11.09 -0.25 -4.98
CA ASP A 122 -10.43 -0.59 -6.25
C ASP A 122 -8.92 -0.29 -6.20
N GLU A 123 -8.55 0.91 -5.75
CA GLU A 123 -7.16 1.32 -5.58
C GLU A 123 -6.38 0.35 -4.67
N VAL A 124 -6.96 0.05 -3.50
CA VAL A 124 -6.31 -0.80 -2.50
C VAL A 124 -6.20 -2.25 -2.98
N MET A 125 -7.25 -2.81 -3.59
CA MET A 125 -7.22 -4.21 -4.02
C MET A 125 -6.28 -4.44 -5.18
N ARG A 126 -6.18 -3.51 -6.13
CA ARG A 126 -5.21 -3.57 -7.23
C ARG A 126 -3.77 -3.57 -6.71
N GLN A 127 -3.46 -2.69 -5.76
CA GLN A 127 -2.14 -2.66 -5.14
C GLN A 127 -1.85 -3.95 -4.35
N CYS A 128 -2.82 -4.49 -3.61
CA CYS A 128 -2.67 -5.78 -2.93
C CYS A 128 -2.31 -6.92 -3.88
N THR A 129 -2.94 -6.97 -5.06
CA THR A 129 -2.63 -7.96 -6.10
C THR A 129 -1.19 -7.80 -6.58
N LYS A 130 -0.76 -6.58 -6.87
CA LYS A 130 0.62 -6.31 -7.30
C LYS A 130 1.64 -6.67 -6.22
N ILE A 131 1.37 -6.37 -4.94
CA ILE A 131 2.24 -6.80 -3.82
C ILE A 131 2.30 -8.32 -3.69
N GLU A 132 1.18 -9.01 -3.85
CA GLU A 132 1.15 -10.48 -3.78
C GLU A 132 1.94 -11.11 -4.91
N GLU A 133 1.86 -10.57 -6.13
CA GLU A 133 2.65 -11.01 -7.30
C GLU A 133 4.15 -10.84 -7.07
N TYR A 134 4.60 -9.71 -6.50
CA TYR A 134 6.02 -9.43 -6.29
C TYR A 134 6.61 -10.13 -5.07
N PHE A 135 5.86 -10.23 -3.98
CA PHE A 135 6.38 -10.65 -2.67
C PHE A 135 5.72 -11.92 -2.12
N GLY A 136 4.75 -12.50 -2.84
CA GLY A 136 4.15 -13.80 -2.54
C GLY A 136 3.21 -13.84 -1.34
N LYS A 137 2.80 -12.67 -0.82
CA LYS A 137 1.88 -12.56 0.31
C LYS A 137 0.93 -11.39 0.14
N LYS A 138 -0.36 -11.66 0.32
CA LYS A 138 -1.38 -10.63 0.37
C LYS A 138 -1.26 -9.81 1.66
N PRO A 139 -1.23 -8.47 1.59
CA PRO A 139 -1.23 -7.60 2.76
C PRO A 139 -2.46 -7.79 3.65
N THR A 140 -2.28 -7.65 4.96
CA THR A 140 -3.37 -7.73 5.94
C THR A 140 -3.51 -6.47 6.80
N VAL A 141 -2.59 -5.53 6.64
CA VAL A 141 -2.59 -4.21 7.28
C VAL A 141 -2.50 -3.17 6.19
N LEU A 142 -3.24 -2.09 6.34
CA LEU A 142 -3.32 -1.00 5.38
C LEU A 142 -2.64 0.27 5.91
N ARG A 143 -1.98 0.99 5.02
CA ARG A 143 -1.53 2.36 5.19
C ARG A 143 -2.17 3.20 4.07
N ASN A 144 -3.01 4.16 4.43
CA ASN A 144 -3.60 5.06 3.44
C ASN A 144 -2.61 6.18 3.06
N SER A 145 -2.79 6.77 1.89
CA SER A 145 -1.97 7.90 1.40
C SER A 145 -1.80 8.94 2.52
N SER A 146 -0.54 9.32 2.77
CA SER A 146 -0.18 10.31 3.81
C SER A 146 -0.78 10.05 5.21
N LEU A 147 -1.00 8.77 5.56
CA LEU A 147 -1.65 8.35 6.82
C LEU A 147 -3.06 8.95 7.01
N ILE A 148 -3.73 9.32 5.93
CA ILE A 148 -5.10 9.85 5.96
C ILE A 148 -6.04 8.84 6.61
N TYR A 149 -6.78 9.29 7.62
CA TYR A 149 -7.68 8.48 8.39
C TYR A 149 -8.89 9.28 8.91
N SER A 150 -10.05 8.66 8.90
CA SER A 150 -11.23 8.98 9.70
C SER A 150 -11.90 7.68 10.13
N ASP A 151 -12.88 7.75 11.02
CA ASP A 151 -13.59 6.53 11.46
C ASP A 151 -14.38 5.89 10.32
N ASP A 152 -14.91 6.68 9.38
CA ASP A 152 -15.58 6.16 8.17
C ASP A 152 -14.58 5.39 7.28
N ILE A 153 -13.40 5.97 6.99
CA ILE A 153 -12.33 5.29 6.26
C ILE A 153 -11.92 4.00 7.00
N GLY A 154 -11.81 4.06 8.32
CA GLY A 154 -11.50 2.89 9.15
C GLY A 154 -12.56 1.79 9.03
N ASN A 155 -13.84 2.14 8.98
CA ASN A 155 -14.93 1.19 8.76
C ASN A 155 -14.84 0.54 7.37
N ASP A 156 -14.57 1.30 6.32
CA ASP A 156 -14.39 0.79 4.95
C ASP A 156 -13.20 -0.19 4.88
N VAL A 157 -12.08 0.16 5.52
CA VAL A 157 -10.90 -0.71 5.60
C VAL A 157 -11.20 -2.01 6.35
N ALA A 158 -11.97 -1.95 7.43
CA ALA A 158 -12.42 -3.15 8.14
C ALA A 158 -13.34 -4.04 7.29
N ASN A 159 -14.23 -3.42 6.49
CA ASN A 159 -15.13 -4.12 5.57
C ASN A 159 -14.36 -4.80 4.42
N MET A 160 -13.22 -4.21 3.97
CA MET A 160 -12.30 -4.84 3.02
C MET A 160 -11.55 -6.06 3.61
N GLY A 161 -11.66 -6.31 4.94
CA GLY A 161 -11.09 -7.48 5.61
C GLY A 161 -9.70 -7.27 6.22
N PHE A 162 -9.19 -6.05 6.28
CA PHE A 162 -7.93 -5.74 6.96
C PHE A 162 -8.06 -5.86 8.48
N ILE A 163 -6.97 -6.30 9.13
CA ILE A 163 -6.90 -6.46 10.60
C ILE A 163 -6.33 -5.25 11.31
N GLY A 164 -5.71 -4.35 10.57
CA GLY A 164 -5.09 -3.16 11.13
C GLY A 164 -4.84 -2.08 10.08
N MET A 165 -4.69 -0.86 10.56
CA MET A 165 -4.37 0.32 9.76
C MET A 165 -3.37 1.21 10.50
N LEU A 166 -2.43 1.79 9.74
CA LEU A 166 -1.50 2.78 10.24
C LEU A 166 -2.11 4.17 10.10
N THR A 167 -2.00 4.99 11.14
CA THR A 167 -2.46 6.38 11.10
C THR A 167 -1.59 7.29 11.97
N GLU A 168 -1.84 8.58 11.96
CA GLU A 168 -1.09 9.57 12.71
C GLU A 168 -1.53 9.63 14.17
N GLY A 169 -0.57 9.77 15.09
CA GLY A 169 -0.82 9.99 16.52
C GLY A 169 -1.05 11.46 16.85
N ALA A 170 -2.00 12.10 16.16
CA ALA A 170 -2.25 13.52 16.28
C ALA A 170 -2.74 13.92 17.69
N LYS A 171 -2.04 14.86 18.34
CA LYS A 171 -2.31 15.26 19.72
C LYS A 171 -3.72 15.83 19.94
N HIS A 172 -4.27 16.54 18.97
CA HIS A 172 -5.62 17.11 19.06
C HIS A 172 -6.72 16.04 19.08
N VAL A 173 -6.44 14.87 18.47
CA VAL A 173 -7.34 13.69 18.50
C VAL A 173 -7.11 12.86 19.77
N LEU A 174 -5.85 12.61 20.09
CA LEU A 174 -5.51 11.79 21.27
C LEU A 174 -5.82 12.46 22.61
N GLY A 175 -5.72 13.82 22.68
CA GLY A 175 -5.86 14.55 23.92
C GLY A 175 -4.80 14.12 24.94
N TRP A 176 -5.25 13.41 25.99
CA TRP A 176 -4.39 12.85 27.04
C TRP A 176 -3.92 11.42 26.77
N LYS A 177 -4.46 10.73 25.74
CA LYS A 177 -4.09 9.37 25.39
C LYS A 177 -2.67 9.33 24.81
N SER A 178 -1.94 8.25 25.09
CA SER A 178 -0.62 8.02 24.49
C SER A 178 -0.75 7.28 23.14
N PRO A 179 0.09 7.59 22.14
CA PRO A 179 0.13 6.84 20.88
C PRO A 179 0.75 5.42 21.03
N HIS A 180 1.29 5.09 22.20
CA HIS A 180 2.07 3.87 22.42
C HIS A 180 1.21 2.63 22.79
N TYR A 181 -0.06 2.68 22.48
CA TYR A 181 -1.00 1.56 22.63
C TYR A 181 -1.56 1.14 21.28
N VAL A 182 -2.07 -0.07 21.21
CA VAL A 182 -2.92 -0.50 20.11
C VAL A 182 -4.34 -0.03 20.41
N TYR A 183 -4.92 0.73 19.51
CA TYR A 183 -6.33 1.14 19.56
C TYR A 183 -7.17 0.37 18.53
N HIS A 184 -8.44 0.67 18.45
CA HIS A 184 -9.32 0.19 17.39
C HIS A 184 -10.19 1.35 16.85
N CYS A 185 -10.70 1.17 15.63
CA CYS A 185 -11.63 2.10 15.00
C CYS A 185 -12.93 2.20 15.81
N ALA A 186 -13.42 3.42 16.03
CA ALA A 186 -14.64 3.65 16.81
C ALA A 186 -15.88 3.01 16.15
N LEU A 187 -15.99 3.06 14.82
CA LEU A 187 -17.11 2.48 14.07
C LEU A 187 -16.97 0.97 13.86
N ASN A 188 -15.74 0.43 13.84
CA ASN A 188 -15.54 -1.01 13.64
C ASN A 188 -14.40 -1.55 14.49
N PRO A 189 -14.70 -2.15 15.67
CA PRO A 189 -13.69 -2.64 16.61
C PRO A 189 -12.81 -3.79 16.09
N LYS A 190 -13.12 -4.38 14.92
CA LYS A 190 -12.29 -5.41 14.30
C LYS A 190 -10.99 -4.84 13.73
N LEU A 191 -10.99 -3.56 13.31
CA LEU A 191 -9.81 -2.90 12.78
C LEU A 191 -8.97 -2.31 13.92
N LYS A 192 -7.74 -2.76 14.05
CA LYS A 192 -6.77 -2.17 14.98
C LYS A 192 -6.05 -0.98 14.36
N LEU A 193 -5.77 0.01 15.18
CA LEU A 193 -5.07 1.23 14.78
C LEU A 193 -3.70 1.26 15.43
N LEU A 194 -2.68 1.48 14.61
CA LEU A 194 -1.30 1.71 15.01
C LEU A 194 -0.99 3.18 14.78
N LEU A 195 -0.79 3.92 15.86
CA LEU A 195 -0.65 5.38 15.83
C LEU A 195 0.84 5.76 15.78
N ARG A 196 1.22 6.54 14.77
CA ARG A 196 2.59 7.05 14.62
C ARG A 196 2.98 7.90 15.84
N ASP A 197 4.13 7.62 16.42
CA ASP A 197 4.75 8.58 17.34
C ASP A 197 5.35 9.73 16.53
N VAL A 198 4.71 10.89 16.65
CA VAL A 198 5.07 12.10 15.91
C VAL A 198 6.52 12.53 16.24
N ASN A 199 6.83 12.61 17.54
CA ASN A 199 8.11 13.14 17.97
C ASN A 199 9.28 12.23 17.61
N LEU A 200 9.15 10.95 17.92
CA LEU A 200 10.20 9.96 17.63
C LEU A 200 10.42 9.78 16.12
N SER A 201 9.34 9.78 15.33
CA SER A 201 9.46 9.67 13.88
C SER A 201 10.09 10.93 13.26
N ASP A 202 9.64 12.12 13.67
CA ASP A 202 10.13 13.39 13.15
C ASP A 202 11.58 13.68 13.60
N ASP A 203 12.01 13.18 14.76
CA ASP A 203 13.41 13.28 15.21
C ASP A 203 14.36 12.61 14.21
N ILE A 204 13.94 11.48 13.60
CA ILE A 204 14.74 10.79 12.59
C ILE A 204 14.51 11.43 11.21
N SER A 205 13.24 11.62 10.81
CA SER A 205 12.92 11.96 9.41
C SER A 205 13.10 13.45 9.09
N LEU A 206 12.91 14.35 10.05
CA LEU A 206 12.91 15.79 9.80
C LEU A 206 14.03 16.56 10.55
N ARG A 207 14.41 16.10 11.74
CA ARG A 207 15.30 16.89 12.63
C ARG A 207 16.72 16.34 12.77
N PHE A 208 16.98 15.12 12.31
CA PHE A 208 18.24 14.40 12.60
C PHE A 208 19.52 15.18 12.26
N SER A 209 19.55 15.88 11.13
CA SER A 209 20.71 16.66 10.67
C SER A 209 20.62 18.15 11.03
N ASN A 210 19.55 18.59 11.73
CA ASN A 210 19.37 19.99 12.10
C ASN A 210 20.19 20.34 13.35
N SER A 211 21.29 21.07 13.18
CA SER A 211 22.16 21.51 14.28
C SER A 211 21.50 22.49 15.27
N ASP A 212 20.42 23.17 14.85
CA ASP A 212 19.69 24.12 15.68
C ASP A 212 18.63 23.45 16.57
N TRP A 213 18.42 22.15 16.36
CA TRP A 213 17.50 21.39 17.19
C TRP A 213 18.14 21.00 18.53
N ASP A 214 17.45 21.23 19.66
CA ASP A 214 17.93 20.94 21.00
C ASP A 214 18.35 19.47 21.24
N GLY A 215 17.81 18.54 20.43
CA GLY A 215 18.15 17.13 20.50
C GLY A 215 19.38 16.73 19.69
N TYR A 216 19.99 17.66 18.96
CA TYR A 216 21.17 17.38 18.12
C TYR A 216 22.47 17.36 18.99
N PRO A 217 23.42 16.44 18.70
CA PRO A 217 23.32 15.29 17.79
C PRO A 217 22.53 14.12 18.41
N LEU A 218 21.68 13.48 17.60
CA LEU A 218 20.89 12.33 18.04
C LEU A 218 21.71 11.02 17.92
N PHE A 219 21.98 10.40 19.08
CA PHE A 219 22.63 9.08 19.12
C PHE A 219 21.61 7.96 19.37
N ALA A 220 21.86 6.78 18.79
CA ALA A 220 20.98 5.61 18.93
C ALA A 220 20.77 5.20 20.40
N ASP A 221 21.78 5.31 21.22
CA ASP A 221 21.70 5.02 22.65
C ASP A 221 20.75 5.97 23.38
N ASN A 222 20.88 7.29 23.14
CA ASN A 222 20.00 8.31 23.72
C ASN A 222 18.55 8.15 23.24
N TYR A 223 18.38 7.83 21.95
CA TYR A 223 17.06 7.59 21.36
C TYR A 223 16.38 6.38 22.02
N MET A 224 17.09 5.27 22.20
CA MET A 224 16.57 4.09 22.85
C MET A 224 16.36 4.26 24.36
N ASN A 225 17.16 5.13 25.04
CA ASN A 225 16.90 5.51 26.43
C ASN A 225 15.57 6.24 26.58
N ARG A 226 15.24 7.16 25.66
CA ARG A 226 13.92 7.85 25.66
C ARG A 226 12.77 6.85 25.51
N ILE A 227 12.89 5.86 24.60
CA ILE A 227 11.88 4.82 24.42
C ILE A 227 11.78 3.92 25.67
N ALA A 228 12.91 3.56 26.27
CA ALA A 228 12.91 2.75 27.49
C ALA A 228 12.26 3.44 28.68
N ALA A 229 12.35 4.78 28.73
CA ALA A 229 11.81 5.60 29.82
C ALA A 229 10.28 5.74 29.81
N PHE A 230 9.58 5.39 28.71
CA PHE A 230 8.12 5.38 28.72
C PHE A 230 7.56 4.37 29.74
N PRO A 231 6.33 4.57 30.25
CA PRO A 231 5.68 3.63 31.15
C PRO A 231 5.69 2.18 30.62
N GLU A 232 5.74 1.20 31.51
CA GLU A 232 5.79 -0.23 31.10
C GLU A 232 4.53 -0.68 30.35
N GLU A 233 3.41 -0.06 30.63
CA GLU A 233 2.10 -0.31 30.01
C GLU A 233 2.08 0.14 28.55
N GLU A 234 2.92 1.09 28.18
CA GLU A 234 3.08 1.58 26.81
C GLU A 234 3.94 0.61 26.00
N GLN A 235 3.29 -0.30 25.28
CA GLN A 235 3.93 -1.49 24.73
C GLN A 235 4.37 -1.35 23.28
N VAL A 236 3.78 -0.42 22.49
CA VAL A 236 4.00 -0.33 21.04
C VAL A 236 4.48 1.07 20.67
N ILE A 237 5.66 1.13 20.09
CA ILE A 237 6.27 2.40 19.63
C ILE A 237 6.28 2.36 18.09
N ASN A 238 5.44 3.18 17.48
CA ASN A 238 5.30 3.21 16.03
C ASN A 238 6.14 4.32 15.41
N ILE A 239 7.20 3.95 14.68
CA ILE A 239 8.12 4.87 14.00
C ILE A 239 7.87 4.74 12.51
N PHE A 240 7.13 5.69 11.93
CA PHE A 240 6.71 5.68 10.54
C PHE A 240 7.30 6.86 9.79
N MET A 241 7.91 6.59 8.63
CA MET A 241 8.52 7.62 7.78
C MET A 241 8.59 7.16 6.33
N GLU A 242 8.89 8.08 5.43
CA GLU A 242 9.27 7.76 4.06
C GLU A 242 10.71 7.21 4.04
N LEU A 243 11.00 6.26 3.16
CA LEU A 243 12.36 5.74 3.00
C LEU A 243 13.32 6.82 2.51
N SER A 244 12.83 7.77 1.72
CA SER A 244 13.55 8.95 1.24
C SER A 244 14.10 9.83 2.36
N ALA A 245 13.58 9.71 3.58
CA ALA A 245 14.17 10.38 4.75
C ALA A 245 15.63 9.98 4.95
N LEU A 246 16.02 8.75 4.59
CA LEU A 246 17.37 8.22 4.73
C LEU A 246 18.19 8.49 3.45
N GLY A 247 18.74 9.69 3.31
CA GLY A 247 19.62 10.06 2.20
C GLY A 247 19.19 11.31 1.43
N ILE A 248 17.88 11.63 1.37
CA ILE A 248 17.36 12.87 0.76
C ILE A 248 17.05 13.89 1.86
N ALA A 249 16.06 13.66 2.72
CA ALA A 249 15.71 14.61 3.75
C ALA A 249 16.84 14.73 4.79
N GLN A 250 17.44 13.61 5.16
CA GLN A 250 18.63 13.56 6.02
C GLN A 250 19.80 13.06 5.19
N PRO A 251 20.77 13.93 4.84
CA PRO A 251 21.89 13.54 3.96
C PRO A 251 22.71 12.41 4.58
N LEU A 252 23.26 11.52 3.73
CA LEU A 252 24.10 10.40 4.19
C LEU A 252 25.31 10.86 4.99
N SER A 253 25.82 12.06 4.70
CA SER A 253 26.92 12.70 5.46
C SER A 253 26.57 13.02 6.93
N SER A 254 25.29 12.99 7.30
CA SER A 254 24.85 13.13 8.69
C SER A 254 25.08 11.87 9.55
N ASN A 255 25.53 10.78 8.95
CA ASN A 255 25.66 9.45 9.57
C ASN A 255 24.30 8.83 9.97
N ILE A 256 23.21 9.20 9.31
CA ILE A 256 21.87 8.68 9.58
C ILE A 256 21.83 7.14 9.47
N LEU A 257 22.54 6.54 8.49
CA LEU A 257 22.57 5.09 8.32
C LEU A 257 23.31 4.40 9.47
N GLU A 258 24.40 4.97 9.98
CA GLU A 258 25.11 4.42 11.15
C GLU A 258 24.25 4.50 12.42
N PHE A 259 23.48 5.60 12.58
CA PHE A 259 22.47 5.69 13.64
C PHE A 259 21.44 4.54 13.49
N MET A 260 20.88 4.33 12.30
CA MET A 260 19.91 3.25 12.06
C MET A 260 20.51 1.86 12.35
N LYS A 261 21.73 1.58 11.88
CA LYS A 261 22.42 0.29 12.10
C LYS A 261 22.69 0.01 13.60
N ALA A 262 22.83 1.04 14.42
CA ALA A 262 23.03 0.89 15.85
C ALA A 262 21.73 0.61 16.63
N LEU A 263 20.56 0.98 16.10
CA LEU A 263 19.28 0.86 16.82
C LEU A 263 18.97 -0.57 17.31
N PRO A 264 19.15 -1.65 16.52
CA PRO A 264 18.80 -2.99 16.99
C PRO A 264 19.62 -3.45 18.21
N GLN A 265 20.90 -3.12 18.26
CA GLN A 265 21.74 -3.47 19.42
C GLN A 265 21.35 -2.66 20.66
N CYS A 266 21.17 -1.33 20.50
CA CYS A 266 20.75 -0.47 21.60
C CYS A 266 19.36 -0.85 22.16
N ALA A 267 18.45 -1.31 21.28
CA ALA A 267 17.14 -1.83 21.68
C ALA A 267 17.28 -3.15 22.47
N LYS A 268 18.12 -4.06 21.99
CA LYS A 268 18.36 -5.38 22.62
C LYS A 268 18.92 -5.22 24.04
N ASP A 269 19.83 -4.27 24.25
CA ASP A 269 20.45 -3.99 25.55
C ASP A 269 19.41 -3.48 26.59
N ARG A 270 18.24 -3.01 26.12
CA ARG A 270 17.12 -2.52 26.94
C ARG A 270 15.90 -3.44 26.94
N GLY A 271 16.01 -4.64 26.36
CA GLY A 271 14.90 -5.58 26.30
C GLY A 271 13.73 -5.11 25.41
N ILE A 272 13.98 -4.21 24.47
CA ILE A 272 13.01 -3.70 23.49
C ILE A 272 13.12 -4.58 22.24
N THR A 273 12.00 -4.98 21.63
CA THR A 273 11.95 -5.83 20.45
C THR A 273 11.45 -5.09 19.21
N PHE A 274 11.57 -5.71 18.03
CA PHE A 274 10.97 -5.22 16.79
C PHE A 274 9.87 -6.19 16.34
N SER A 275 8.74 -5.65 15.90
CA SER A 275 7.61 -6.45 15.40
C SER A 275 6.99 -5.77 14.18
N THR A 276 6.47 -6.57 13.26
CA THR A 276 5.74 -6.05 12.11
C THR A 276 4.31 -5.65 12.49
N PRO A 277 3.65 -4.77 11.72
CA PRO A 277 2.28 -4.33 11.99
C PRO A 277 1.29 -5.48 12.17
N SER A 278 1.32 -6.50 11.29
CA SER A 278 0.40 -7.64 11.41
C SER A 278 0.67 -8.49 12.65
N GLU A 279 1.93 -8.64 13.06
CA GLU A 279 2.27 -9.33 14.31
C GLU A 279 1.72 -8.59 15.52
N ILE A 280 1.87 -7.26 15.56
CA ILE A 280 1.31 -6.42 16.63
C ILE A 280 -0.20 -6.56 16.66
N CYS A 281 -0.87 -6.40 15.51
CA CYS A 281 -2.32 -6.54 15.40
C CYS A 281 -2.82 -7.93 15.85
N LYS A 282 -2.06 -8.99 15.63
CA LYS A 282 -2.44 -10.36 16.06
C LYS A 282 -2.18 -10.62 17.54
N LYS A 283 -1.08 -10.08 18.09
CA LYS A 283 -0.60 -10.43 19.45
C LYS A 283 -1.11 -9.50 20.54
N ILE A 284 -1.25 -8.20 20.26
CA ILE A 284 -1.58 -7.18 21.26
C ILE A 284 -3.05 -6.81 21.16
N LYS A 285 -3.74 -6.84 22.29
CA LYS A 285 -5.15 -6.42 22.37
C LYS A 285 -5.24 -4.90 22.34
N SER A 286 -6.27 -4.36 21.71
CA SER A 286 -6.56 -2.93 21.79
C SER A 286 -7.00 -2.54 23.20
N VAL A 287 -6.57 -1.38 23.64
CA VAL A 287 -6.92 -0.82 24.97
C VAL A 287 -8.22 -0.02 24.97
N GLY A 288 -8.69 0.38 23.76
CA GLY A 288 -9.90 1.16 23.58
C GLY A 288 -9.99 1.71 22.15
N GLU A 289 -10.97 2.56 21.93
CA GLU A 289 -11.18 3.25 20.66
C GLU A 289 -10.43 4.59 20.61
N VAL A 290 -10.12 5.02 19.38
CA VAL A 290 -9.82 6.42 19.06
C VAL A 290 -10.94 6.89 18.16
N ASN A 291 -11.58 8.00 18.57
CA ASN A 291 -12.67 8.61 17.80
C ASN A 291 -12.09 9.72 16.93
N VAL A 292 -12.21 9.58 15.62
CA VAL A 292 -11.67 10.48 14.59
C VAL A 292 -12.78 10.83 13.60
N PRO A 293 -13.71 11.71 13.98
CA PRO A 293 -14.83 12.09 13.11
C PRO A 293 -14.37 12.93 11.91
N ASP A 294 -13.33 13.75 12.08
CA ASP A 294 -12.77 14.60 11.04
C ASP A 294 -11.48 13.98 10.50
N THR A 295 -11.29 14.05 9.19
CA THR A 295 -10.15 13.40 8.54
C THR A 295 -8.83 14.02 8.95
N LEU A 296 -7.91 13.19 9.45
CA LEU A 296 -6.54 13.56 9.80
C LEU A 296 -5.51 13.06 8.78
N SER A 297 -4.30 13.61 8.85
CA SER A 297 -3.10 13.15 8.11
C SER A 297 -1.84 13.41 8.91
N TRP A 298 -0.66 12.98 8.41
CA TRP A 298 0.62 13.29 9.09
C TRP A 298 1.26 14.61 8.65
N VAL A 299 0.73 15.23 7.58
CA VAL A 299 1.34 16.38 6.93
C VAL A 299 0.93 17.68 7.61
N ASP A 300 1.91 18.60 7.72
CA ASP A 300 1.81 19.93 8.30
C ASP A 300 1.38 19.94 9.79
N GLU A 301 1.25 21.11 10.40
CA GLU A 301 0.95 21.23 11.84
C GLU A 301 -0.53 20.96 12.14
N GLU A 302 -1.41 21.26 11.21
CA GLU A 302 -2.86 21.07 11.35
C GLU A 302 -3.26 19.59 11.41
N ARG A 303 -2.43 18.72 10.82
CA ARG A 303 -2.70 17.27 10.76
C ARG A 303 -4.06 16.92 10.18
N ASP A 304 -4.49 17.68 9.17
CA ASP A 304 -5.75 17.50 8.42
C ASP A 304 -5.47 17.31 6.92
N VAL A 305 -6.50 17.39 6.08
CA VAL A 305 -6.39 17.23 4.62
C VAL A 305 -6.21 18.57 3.88
N SER A 306 -6.02 19.68 4.59
CA SER A 306 -5.93 21.00 3.98
C SER A 306 -4.67 21.23 3.15
N SER A 307 -3.66 20.38 3.27
CA SER A 307 -2.49 20.37 2.37
C SER A 307 -2.85 19.98 0.94
N TRP A 308 -3.96 19.27 0.72
CA TRP A 308 -4.45 18.82 -0.58
C TRP A 308 -5.78 19.45 -1.00
N LEU A 309 -6.62 19.88 -0.05
CA LEU A 309 -7.98 20.40 -0.29
C LEU A 309 -8.22 21.76 0.40
N GLY A 310 -7.17 22.45 0.82
CA GLY A 310 -7.27 23.67 1.65
C GLY A 310 -7.73 24.91 0.88
N ASN A 311 -7.50 25.00 -0.42
CA ASN A 311 -7.84 26.18 -1.21
C ASN A 311 -8.80 25.85 -2.38
N PRO A 312 -9.41 26.86 -3.02
CA PRO A 312 -10.35 26.64 -4.10
C PRO A 312 -9.75 25.92 -5.33
N MET A 313 -8.49 26.17 -5.68
CA MET A 313 -7.81 25.53 -6.83
C MET A 313 -7.70 24.02 -6.59
N GLN A 314 -7.27 23.62 -5.40
CA GLN A 314 -7.16 22.21 -5.03
C GLN A 314 -8.51 21.49 -5.08
N ARG A 315 -9.55 22.11 -4.51
CA ARG A 315 -10.90 21.53 -4.52
C ARG A 315 -11.49 21.44 -5.93
N GLU A 316 -11.29 22.47 -6.76
CA GLU A 316 -11.74 22.45 -8.15
C GLU A 316 -11.06 21.32 -8.96
N ALA A 317 -9.73 21.20 -8.85
CA ALA A 317 -8.97 20.15 -9.52
C ALA A 317 -9.42 18.75 -9.05
N PHE A 318 -9.60 18.57 -7.75
CA PHE A 318 -10.08 17.32 -7.15
C PHE A 318 -11.48 16.95 -7.65
N ASN A 319 -12.43 17.86 -7.52
CA ASN A 319 -13.82 17.62 -7.95
C ASN A 319 -13.88 17.35 -9.47
N LYS A 320 -13.09 18.07 -10.26
CA LYS A 320 -13.04 17.91 -11.70
C LYS A 320 -12.49 16.53 -12.10
N LEU A 321 -11.41 16.08 -11.47
CA LEU A 321 -10.87 14.75 -11.71
C LEU A 321 -11.92 13.67 -11.38
N TYR A 322 -12.40 13.65 -10.15
CA TYR A 322 -13.29 12.59 -9.69
C TYR A 322 -14.71 12.65 -10.28
N SER A 323 -15.07 13.74 -10.97
CA SER A 323 -16.36 13.82 -11.70
C SER A 323 -16.48 12.81 -12.84
N VAL A 324 -15.39 12.25 -13.31
CA VAL A 324 -15.37 11.24 -14.38
C VAL A 324 -14.98 9.83 -13.91
N ALA A 325 -14.80 9.62 -12.60
CA ALA A 325 -14.35 8.35 -12.02
C ALA A 325 -15.19 7.15 -12.50
N ASP A 326 -16.51 7.26 -12.43
CA ASP A 326 -17.41 6.18 -12.87
C ASP A 326 -17.32 5.91 -14.37
N ARG A 327 -17.12 6.96 -15.19
CA ARG A 327 -16.94 6.81 -16.63
C ARG A 327 -15.63 6.10 -16.96
N VAL A 328 -14.55 6.43 -16.27
CA VAL A 328 -13.25 5.75 -16.42
C VAL A 328 -13.40 4.27 -16.10
N ARG A 329 -14.05 3.93 -14.97
CA ARG A 329 -14.27 2.55 -14.56
C ARG A 329 -15.11 1.76 -15.58
N ILE A 330 -16.14 2.36 -16.16
CA ILE A 330 -17.00 1.73 -17.15
C ILE A 330 -16.27 1.58 -18.50
N ALA A 331 -15.53 2.61 -18.94
CA ALA A 331 -14.78 2.57 -20.19
C ALA A 331 -13.75 1.44 -20.22
N ASN A 332 -13.09 1.22 -19.08
CA ASN A 332 -12.06 0.19 -18.88
C ASN A 332 -11.04 0.14 -20.04
N ASP A 333 -10.69 1.31 -20.58
CA ASP A 333 -9.65 1.44 -21.61
C ASP A 333 -8.26 1.49 -20.93
N PRO A 334 -7.29 0.65 -21.33
CA PRO A 334 -5.99 0.57 -20.65
C PRO A 334 -5.22 1.89 -20.63
N ARG A 335 -5.33 2.73 -21.67
CA ARG A 335 -4.62 4.02 -21.73
C ARG A 335 -5.28 5.05 -20.81
N ILE A 336 -6.61 5.08 -20.79
CA ILE A 336 -7.37 5.92 -19.88
C ILE A 336 -7.13 5.50 -18.43
N ASN A 337 -7.10 4.20 -18.14
CA ASN A 337 -6.82 3.70 -16.79
C ASN A 337 -5.41 4.09 -16.32
N GLN A 338 -4.40 4.01 -17.19
CA GLN A 338 -3.03 4.44 -16.86
C GLN A 338 -2.97 5.95 -16.56
N ASP A 339 -3.56 6.77 -17.44
CA ASP A 339 -3.62 8.22 -17.20
C ASP A 339 -4.39 8.54 -15.92
N TRP A 340 -5.49 7.83 -15.65
CA TRP A 340 -6.27 7.94 -14.43
C TRP A 340 -5.43 7.68 -13.18
N ASP A 341 -4.66 6.59 -13.16
CA ASP A 341 -3.80 6.23 -12.04
C ASP A 341 -2.76 7.32 -11.74
N TYR A 342 -2.13 7.87 -12.76
CA TYR A 342 -1.10 8.88 -12.60
C TYR A 342 -1.66 10.26 -12.21
N LEU A 343 -2.82 10.61 -12.74
CA LEU A 343 -3.47 11.89 -12.42
C LEU A 343 -4.05 11.93 -10.99
N GLN A 344 -4.40 10.78 -10.41
CA GLN A 344 -4.89 10.70 -9.03
C GLN A 344 -3.84 10.95 -7.96
N ALA A 345 -2.53 10.88 -8.29
CA ALA A 345 -1.47 11.04 -7.30
C ALA A 345 -1.66 12.30 -6.45
N SER A 346 -1.68 12.13 -5.13
CA SER A 346 -1.98 13.21 -4.17
C SER A 346 -1.03 14.40 -4.28
N ASN A 347 0.18 14.16 -4.74
CA ASN A 347 1.19 15.19 -4.98
C ASN A 347 0.72 16.24 -5.99
N ASN A 348 -0.06 15.86 -7.02
CA ASN A 348 -0.61 16.79 -8.00
C ASN A 348 -1.47 17.88 -7.33
N PHE A 349 -2.26 17.52 -6.33
CA PHE A 349 -3.04 18.48 -5.55
C PHE A 349 -2.18 19.26 -4.57
N ARG A 350 -1.18 18.62 -3.96
CA ARG A 350 -0.27 19.26 -3.00
C ARG A 350 0.58 20.37 -3.65
N PHE A 351 0.98 20.24 -4.91
CA PHE A 351 1.69 21.30 -5.63
C PHE A 351 0.90 22.62 -5.73
N MET A 352 -0.42 22.55 -5.64
CA MET A 352 -1.32 23.71 -5.68
C MET A 352 -1.55 24.35 -4.30
N THR A 353 -0.91 23.84 -3.23
CA THR A 353 -1.10 24.41 -1.88
C THR A 353 -0.49 25.81 -1.79
N THR A 354 -1.21 26.69 -1.10
CA THR A 354 -0.75 28.04 -0.77
C THR A 354 -0.24 28.13 0.67
N LYS A 355 -0.34 27.03 1.42
CA LYS A 355 0.16 26.96 2.80
C LYS A 355 1.68 26.81 2.82
N PRO A 356 2.37 27.39 3.82
CA PRO A 356 3.73 26.99 4.14
C PRO A 356 3.72 25.52 4.60
N SER A 357 4.73 24.74 4.20
CA SER A 357 4.87 23.35 4.64
C SER A 357 6.10 23.19 5.53
N ASN A 358 5.92 22.54 6.69
CA ASN A 358 7.00 22.21 7.60
C ASN A 358 7.82 20.97 7.18
N VAL A 359 7.28 20.17 6.25
CA VAL A 359 7.95 18.98 5.69
C VAL A 359 8.64 19.26 4.35
N GLY A 360 8.67 20.52 3.93
CA GLY A 360 9.17 20.92 2.62
C GLY A 360 8.19 20.58 1.49
N LEU A 361 8.26 21.34 0.43
CA LEU A 361 7.50 21.07 -0.80
C LEU A 361 8.34 21.51 -2.00
N ASP A 362 8.91 20.55 -2.67
CA ASP A 362 9.47 20.77 -4.01
C ASP A 362 8.34 20.66 -5.03
N ARG A 363 8.12 21.74 -5.78
CA ARG A 363 7.11 21.81 -6.85
C ARG A 363 7.67 21.41 -8.21
N GLY A 364 8.94 20.98 -8.27
CA GLY A 364 9.58 20.60 -9.53
C GLY A 364 9.51 21.71 -10.57
N ILE A 365 8.87 21.45 -11.70
CA ILE A 365 8.76 22.38 -12.83
C ILE A 365 7.84 23.59 -12.56
N TYR A 366 7.06 23.59 -11.48
CA TYR A 366 6.06 24.62 -11.25
C TYR A 366 6.62 25.81 -10.46
N SER A 367 6.48 27.01 -11.04
CA SER A 367 6.93 28.25 -10.42
C SER A 367 6.04 28.75 -9.28
N SER A 368 4.80 28.29 -9.23
CA SER A 368 3.80 28.71 -8.23
C SER A 368 2.66 27.68 -8.10
N PRO A 369 1.84 27.76 -7.04
CA PRO A 369 0.62 26.96 -6.92
C PRO A 369 -0.36 27.15 -8.09
N PHE A 370 -0.46 28.38 -8.59
CA PHE A 370 -1.33 28.70 -9.72
C PHE A 370 -0.81 28.08 -11.03
N ASP A 371 0.50 28.05 -11.21
CA ASP A 371 1.13 27.41 -12.36
C ASP A 371 0.87 25.91 -12.38
N ALA A 372 1.01 25.23 -11.20
CA ALA A 372 0.65 23.82 -11.05
C ALA A 372 -0.84 23.56 -11.35
N PHE A 373 -1.72 24.41 -10.83
CA PHE A 373 -3.16 24.32 -11.10
C PHE A 373 -3.47 24.47 -12.60
N THR A 374 -2.92 25.47 -13.26
CA THR A 374 -3.18 25.72 -14.68
C THR A 374 -2.72 24.55 -15.54
N ASN A 375 -1.49 24.04 -15.30
CA ASN A 375 -0.96 22.90 -16.01
C ASN A 375 -1.84 21.66 -15.84
N TYR A 376 -2.21 21.36 -14.60
CA TYR A 376 -3.04 20.22 -14.28
C TYR A 376 -4.44 20.32 -14.89
N MET A 377 -5.08 21.49 -14.83
CA MET A 377 -6.40 21.71 -15.42
C MET A 377 -6.42 21.62 -16.95
N ASN A 378 -5.33 22.00 -17.63
CA ASN A 378 -5.21 21.79 -19.08
C ASN A 378 -5.15 20.29 -19.41
N ILE A 379 -4.36 19.52 -18.65
CA ILE A 379 -4.28 18.06 -18.80
C ILE A 379 -5.65 17.43 -18.53
N LEU A 380 -6.33 17.81 -17.43
CA LEU A 380 -7.68 17.32 -17.14
C LEU A 380 -8.69 17.68 -18.23
N GLY A 381 -8.56 18.84 -18.86
CA GLY A 381 -9.40 19.23 -19.99
C GLY A 381 -9.32 18.23 -21.14
N ASP A 382 -8.12 17.84 -21.52
CA ASP A 382 -7.88 16.81 -22.54
C ASP A 382 -8.34 15.42 -22.08
N PHE A 383 -7.92 15.02 -20.91
CA PHE A 383 -8.26 13.70 -20.34
C PHE A 383 -9.78 13.48 -20.27
N ILE A 384 -10.53 14.46 -19.75
CA ILE A 384 -12.00 14.38 -19.64
C ILE A 384 -12.65 14.32 -21.01
N THR A 385 -12.13 15.05 -22.00
CA THR A 385 -12.63 14.98 -23.38
C THR A 385 -12.44 13.57 -23.92
N ARG A 386 -11.27 12.98 -23.78
CA ARG A 386 -11.01 11.58 -24.19
C ARG A 386 -11.90 10.58 -23.49
N VAL A 387 -12.12 10.74 -22.16
CA VAL A 387 -13.04 9.88 -21.41
C VAL A 387 -14.45 10.01 -21.97
N ASN A 388 -14.92 11.22 -22.25
CA ASN A 388 -16.26 11.45 -22.78
C ASN A 388 -16.45 10.92 -24.21
N ASP A 389 -15.41 10.98 -25.05
CA ASP A 389 -15.44 10.47 -26.43
C ASP A 389 -15.56 8.93 -26.52
N LEU A 390 -15.19 8.23 -25.45
CA LEU A 390 -15.42 6.78 -25.34
C LEU A 390 -16.88 6.42 -25.04
N TYR A 391 -17.70 7.39 -24.68
CA TYR A 391 -19.11 7.19 -24.44
C TYR A 391 -19.93 7.57 -25.68
N PRO A 392 -20.89 6.72 -26.10
CA PRO A 392 -21.88 7.13 -27.09
C PRO A 392 -22.61 8.37 -26.57
N ALA A 393 -22.84 9.37 -27.43
CA ALA A 393 -23.53 10.61 -27.10
C ALA A 393 -24.98 10.40 -26.59
N ASP A 394 -25.49 9.17 -26.72
CA ASP A 394 -26.86 8.78 -26.41
C ASP A 394 -27.02 8.00 -25.10
N VAL A 395 -25.97 7.88 -24.26
CA VAL A 395 -26.12 7.21 -22.95
C VAL A 395 -26.76 8.18 -21.96
N ASP A 396 -28.05 7.97 -21.73
CA ASP A 396 -28.84 8.67 -20.71
C ASP A 396 -28.30 8.37 -19.28
N ASN A 397 -28.45 9.33 -18.37
CA ASN A 397 -28.03 9.17 -16.97
C ASN A 397 -28.71 7.94 -16.30
N ASP A 398 -29.94 7.61 -16.68
CA ASP A 398 -30.65 6.44 -16.18
C ASP A 398 -30.00 5.12 -16.64
N GLN A 399 -29.43 5.10 -17.85
CA GLN A 399 -28.66 3.95 -18.36
C GLN A 399 -27.32 3.84 -17.64
N LEU A 400 -26.68 4.94 -17.34
CA LEU A 400 -25.43 4.98 -16.55
C LEU A 400 -25.66 4.44 -15.14
N GLU A 401 -26.71 4.88 -14.44
CA GLU A 401 -27.10 4.33 -13.14
C GLU A 401 -27.42 2.83 -13.20
N GLY A 402 -28.08 2.39 -14.26
CA GLY A 402 -28.36 0.96 -14.50
C GLY A 402 -27.09 0.14 -14.67
N LEU A 403 -26.10 0.65 -15.41
CA LEU A 403 -24.79 0.01 -15.60
C LEU A 403 -23.99 -0.02 -14.30
N LEU A 404 -23.93 1.08 -13.57
CA LEU A 404 -23.25 1.16 -12.26
C LEU A 404 -23.86 0.19 -11.25
N THR A 405 -25.20 0.08 -11.22
CA THR A 405 -25.90 -0.87 -10.37
C THR A 405 -25.57 -2.31 -10.79
N THR A 406 -25.44 -2.60 -12.08
CA THR A 406 -25.08 -3.92 -12.58
C THR A 406 -23.63 -4.27 -12.20
N ILE A 407 -22.70 -3.33 -12.36
CA ILE A 407 -21.29 -3.51 -11.96
C ILE A 407 -21.23 -3.77 -10.45
N LYS A 408 -21.92 -2.97 -9.64
CA LYS A 408 -21.95 -3.15 -8.19
C LYS A 408 -22.47 -4.54 -7.79
N ASN A 409 -23.54 -5.00 -8.42
CA ASN A 409 -24.10 -6.34 -8.15
C ASN A 409 -23.13 -7.45 -8.57
N GLN A 410 -22.40 -7.27 -9.66
CA GLN A 410 -21.39 -8.23 -10.11
C GLN A 410 -20.17 -8.25 -9.18
N ASP A 411 -19.75 -7.11 -8.68
CA ASP A 411 -18.67 -7.01 -7.70
C ASP A 411 -19.05 -7.69 -6.38
N GLU A 412 -20.29 -7.51 -5.89
CA GLU A 412 -20.81 -8.21 -4.72
C GLU A 412 -20.87 -9.73 -4.93
N GLU A 413 -21.24 -10.19 -6.14
CA GLU A 413 -21.26 -11.62 -6.48
C GLU A 413 -19.83 -12.19 -6.57
N LEU A 414 -18.89 -11.46 -7.13
CA LEU A 414 -17.47 -11.83 -7.17
C LEU A 414 -16.90 -11.93 -5.75
N GLU A 415 -17.18 -10.96 -4.89
CA GLU A 415 -16.73 -10.99 -3.50
C GLU A 415 -17.29 -12.19 -2.72
N MET A 416 -18.56 -12.57 -2.97
CA MET A 416 -19.12 -13.78 -2.37
C MET A 416 -18.43 -15.04 -2.86
N LYS A 417 -18.09 -15.11 -4.16
CA LYS A 417 -17.36 -16.24 -4.75
C LYS A 417 -15.93 -16.33 -4.21
N ASP A 418 -15.26 -15.21 -4.05
CA ASP A 418 -13.92 -15.16 -3.46
C ASP A 418 -13.92 -15.64 -2.00
N LYS A 419 -14.90 -15.22 -1.20
CA LYS A 419 -15.07 -15.72 0.17
C LYS A 419 -15.31 -17.24 0.19
N GLU A 420 -16.05 -17.78 -0.77
CA GLU A 420 -16.27 -19.22 -0.92
C GLU A 420 -15.01 -19.97 -1.35
N ILE A 421 -14.24 -19.41 -2.28
CA ILE A 421 -12.94 -19.94 -2.73
C ILE A 421 -11.98 -20.03 -1.53
N VAL A 422 -11.83 -18.98 -0.75
CA VAL A 422 -10.98 -18.97 0.46
C VAL A 422 -11.45 -20.04 1.46
N ARG A 423 -12.76 -20.19 1.64
CA ARG A 423 -13.32 -21.22 2.53
C ARG A 423 -13.05 -22.63 2.01
N LEU A 424 -13.11 -22.84 0.71
CA LEU A 424 -12.84 -24.15 0.09
C LEU A 424 -11.34 -24.48 0.14
N GLN A 425 -10.47 -23.51 -0.11
CA GLN A 425 -9.02 -23.65 0.03
C GLN A 425 -8.62 -24.02 1.46
N ALA A 426 -9.18 -23.35 2.47
CA ALA A 426 -8.95 -23.69 3.86
C ALA A 426 -9.44 -25.12 4.22
N LYS A 427 -10.51 -25.61 3.58
CA LYS A 427 -10.97 -26.99 3.74
C LYS A 427 -10.02 -27.99 3.08
N ILE A 428 -9.52 -27.68 1.89
CA ILE A 428 -8.55 -28.51 1.15
C ILE A 428 -7.28 -28.65 2.00
N GLU A 429 -6.73 -27.55 2.48
CA GLU A 429 -5.52 -27.54 3.32
C GLU A 429 -5.72 -28.36 4.62
N LYS A 430 -6.92 -28.32 5.19
CA LYS A 430 -7.24 -29.13 6.36
C LYS A 430 -7.29 -30.62 6.04
N ILE A 431 -7.88 -31.00 4.90
CA ILE A 431 -7.95 -32.41 4.46
C ILE A 431 -6.56 -32.92 4.10
N GLU A 432 -5.73 -32.11 3.45
CA GLU A 432 -4.34 -32.45 3.12
C GLU A 432 -3.51 -32.71 4.40
N LYS A 433 -3.61 -31.83 5.39
CA LYS A 433 -2.96 -32.01 6.70
C LYS A 433 -3.46 -33.25 7.48
N GLU A 434 -4.73 -33.61 7.33
CA GLU A 434 -5.30 -34.83 7.91
C GLU A 434 -4.81 -36.08 7.14
N ALA A 435 -4.72 -36.01 5.81
CA ALA A 435 -4.19 -37.09 4.98
C ALA A 435 -2.69 -37.36 5.23
N GLU A 436 -1.90 -36.30 5.41
CA GLU A 436 -0.48 -36.44 5.80
C GLU A 436 -0.28 -37.08 7.18
N LYS A 437 -1.16 -36.79 8.14
CA LYS A 437 -1.14 -37.44 9.44
C LYS A 437 -1.45 -38.95 9.39
N HIS A 438 -2.34 -39.35 8.48
CA HIS A 438 -2.68 -40.76 8.28
C HIS A 438 -1.64 -41.54 7.46
N HIS A 439 -0.79 -40.86 6.68
CA HIS A 439 0.34 -41.51 6.00
C HIS A 439 1.59 -41.68 6.85
N GLY A 440 1.63 -41.09 8.05
CA GLY A 440 2.72 -41.24 9.03
C GLY A 440 2.67 -42.45 9.94
N GLU A 441 1.55 -43.17 10.01
CA GLU A 441 1.43 -44.42 10.79
C GLU A 441 1.86 -45.61 9.94
N LYS A 442 3.06 -46.17 10.23
CA LYS A 442 3.53 -47.44 9.68
C LYS A 442 2.58 -48.56 10.12
N PRO A 443 2.05 -49.39 9.19
CA PRO A 443 1.22 -50.55 9.62
C PRO A 443 2.10 -51.58 10.35
N ALA A 444 1.62 -52.00 11.50
CA ALA A 444 2.17 -53.09 12.28
C ALA A 444 2.18 -54.37 11.45
N LYS A 445 3.26 -55.15 11.55
CA LYS A 445 3.46 -56.44 10.93
C LYS A 445 2.28 -57.39 11.26
N ALA A 446 1.53 -57.78 10.24
CA ALA A 446 0.59 -58.90 10.35
C ALA A 446 1.24 -60.17 9.78
N ALA A 447 1.13 -61.27 10.53
CA ALA A 447 1.61 -62.62 10.25
C ALA A 447 0.83 -63.30 9.09
N PRO A 448 1.36 -64.34 8.43
CA PRO A 448 0.85 -64.87 7.19
C PRO A 448 -0.35 -65.79 7.37
N ALA A 449 -1.44 -65.57 6.69
CA ALA A 449 -2.60 -66.45 6.60
C ALA A 449 -2.82 -66.99 5.19
N LYS A 450 -3.18 -68.24 5.18
CA LYS A 450 -3.30 -69.27 4.15
C LYS A 450 -4.05 -68.92 2.87
N LYS A 451 -3.57 -69.60 1.77
CA LYS A 451 -4.20 -69.73 0.48
C LYS A 451 -5.65 -70.22 0.53
N ALA A 452 -6.54 -69.63 -0.21
CA ALA A 452 -7.75 -70.29 -0.72
C ALA A 452 -8.16 -69.64 -2.08
N ALA A 453 -8.34 -70.52 -3.00
CA ALA A 453 -8.96 -70.65 -4.34
C ALA A 453 -9.66 -69.47 -5.02
N LYS A 454 -9.33 -69.39 -6.35
CA LYS A 454 -10.13 -68.74 -7.41
C LYS A 454 -11.50 -69.41 -7.59
N PRO A 455 -12.50 -68.67 -8.06
CA PRO A 455 -13.11 -69.04 -9.35
C PRO A 455 -13.38 -67.92 -10.35
N ALA A 456 -13.04 -68.25 -11.57
CA ALA A 456 -13.69 -68.08 -12.87
C ALA A 456 -14.29 -66.73 -13.31
N ALA A 457 -13.79 -66.37 -14.47
CA ALA A 457 -14.18 -65.33 -15.39
C ALA A 457 -15.65 -65.47 -15.90
N LYS A 458 -16.30 -64.30 -16.14
CA LYS A 458 -17.37 -64.19 -17.13
C LYS A 458 -17.09 -63.00 -18.08
N LYS A 459 -17.20 -63.35 -19.39
CA LYS A 459 -16.90 -62.57 -20.57
C LYS A 459 -17.86 -61.41 -20.76
N ALA A 460 -17.35 -60.45 -21.50
CA ALA A 460 -18.01 -59.29 -22.14
C ALA A 460 -19.10 -59.71 -23.19
N PRO A 461 -19.86 -58.76 -23.67
CA PRO A 461 -19.86 -58.64 -25.13
C PRO A 461 -19.55 -57.22 -25.65
N ALA A 462 -18.84 -57.26 -26.74
CA ALA A 462 -18.52 -56.17 -27.64
C ALA A 462 -19.72 -55.71 -28.47
N LYS A 463 -19.77 -54.46 -28.86
CA LYS A 463 -20.40 -53.96 -30.10
C LYS A 463 -19.79 -52.59 -30.42
N LYS A 464 -19.13 -52.57 -31.46
CA LYS A 464 -19.32 -52.29 -32.92
C LYS A 464 -19.04 -50.84 -33.28
N THR A 465 -17.95 -50.73 -33.97
CA THR A 465 -17.49 -49.61 -34.81
C THR A 465 -18.47 -49.32 -35.94
N THR A 466 -18.68 -48.04 -36.24
CA THR A 466 -19.01 -47.63 -37.62
C THR A 466 -18.11 -46.42 -37.98
N LYS A 467 -17.32 -46.68 -39.00
CA LYS A 467 -16.57 -45.74 -39.83
C LYS A 467 -17.57 -44.93 -40.68
N ALA A 468 -17.29 -43.68 -40.93
CA ALA A 468 -17.57 -43.03 -42.18
C ALA A 468 -16.49 -41.99 -42.44
N GLU A 469 -15.94 -42.13 -43.62
CA GLU A 469 -14.86 -41.35 -44.23
C GLU A 469 -15.39 -40.08 -44.92
N PRO A 470 -14.51 -39.23 -45.45
CA PRO A 470 -14.74 -37.80 -45.70
C PRO A 470 -15.18 -37.51 -47.14
N THR A 471 -15.75 -36.36 -47.37
CA THR A 471 -15.94 -35.79 -48.72
C THR A 471 -15.31 -34.40 -48.80
N GLU A 472 -14.31 -34.30 -49.66
CA GLU A 472 -13.84 -33.08 -50.33
C GLU A 472 -14.91 -32.57 -51.30
N GLU A 473 -14.96 -31.27 -51.52
CA GLU A 473 -14.93 -30.54 -52.80
C GLU A 473 -15.27 -29.07 -52.58
N LYS A 474 -14.33 -28.23 -52.91
CA LYS A 474 -14.08 -27.37 -54.10
C LYS A 474 -14.91 -26.10 -54.16
N LYS A 475 -14.13 -25.05 -54.19
CA LYS A 475 -14.10 -23.82 -55.01
C LYS A 475 -15.44 -23.35 -55.64
N ASP A 476 -15.81 -22.12 -55.32
CA ASP A 476 -15.59 -20.94 -56.20
C ASP A 476 -15.48 -19.67 -55.34
#